data_5b0ca36fb83547efe5a0c693d524535c
#
_entry.id   5b0ca36fb83547efe5a0c693d524535c
#
_cell.length_a   1.000
_cell.length_b   1.000
_cell.length_c   1.000
_cell.angle_alpha   90.00
_cell.angle_beta   90.00
_cell.angle_gamma   90.00
#
_symmetry.space_group_name_H-M   'P 1'
#
loop_
_entity.id
_entity.type
_entity.pdbx_description
1 polymer ?
#
loop_
_entity_poly.entity_id
_entity_poly.type
_entity_poly.pdbx_seq_one_letter_code
_entity_poly.pdbx_strand_id
1 'polypeptide(L)'
;MPASCCALLHGTAGIGHTRWATHGEPNDINSHPHVSQNGKVALVHNGIIENYLEIREFLEEKGVQFTSQTDSEVVAQLLEYCLGLDEVHCMQDAIYMVLHRIEGAYAFGIVCADEPDRLYAARKDAPLLLGYGDGCSFIASDVTALIKHTRDVAYMNDGEVALVSADGIQVFDEYGQPVEKEHSYVDWDVSAAEKGGYPHFMFKEIMEQPEAVRKTISPRIKEGQIVFDELSLDEDFIRGLDRIFIVACGS
;
A
#
# COMPACT_ATOMS: atom_id res chain seq x y z
N MET A 1 -4.84 -18.12 -6.07
CA MET A 1 -5.01 -19.22 -5.10
C MET A 1 -6.25 -20.03 -5.50
N PRO A 2 -6.25 -21.36 -5.47
CA PRO A 2 -7.47 -22.12 -5.71
C PRO A 2 -8.46 -21.85 -4.58
N ALA A 3 -9.74 -21.72 -4.91
CA ALA A 3 -10.84 -21.40 -3.99
C ALA A 3 -10.99 -22.37 -2.79
N SER A 4 -10.26 -23.48 -2.78
CA SER A 4 -10.28 -24.48 -1.70
C SER A 4 -9.43 -24.14 -0.46
N CYS A 5 -8.48 -23.20 -0.56
CA CYS A 5 -7.66 -22.81 0.61
C CYS A 5 -8.40 -21.87 1.57
N CYS A 6 -9.29 -20.99 1.07
CA CYS A 6 -10.01 -20.05 1.93
C CYS A 6 -11.04 -20.71 2.87
N ALA A 7 -11.51 -21.91 2.56
CA ALA A 7 -12.50 -22.63 3.37
C ALA A 7 -11.93 -23.23 4.68
N LEU A 8 -10.61 -23.18 4.89
CA LEU A 8 -9.92 -23.75 6.06
C LEU A 8 -9.42 -22.69 7.05
N LEU A 9 -9.52 -21.40 6.71
CA LEU A 9 -9.05 -20.31 7.57
C LEU A 9 -10.22 -19.76 8.40
N HIS A 10 -10.23 -20.05 9.68
CA HIS A 10 -11.17 -19.51 10.66
C HIS A 10 -10.53 -18.29 11.34
N GLY A 11 -10.45 -17.16 10.62
CA GLY A 11 -9.91 -15.91 11.13
C GLY A 11 -10.86 -14.74 10.87
N THR A 12 -10.83 -13.74 11.76
CA THR A 12 -11.58 -12.46 11.64
C THR A 12 -10.75 -11.36 10.98
N ALA A 13 -9.42 -11.48 11.01
CA ALA A 13 -8.48 -10.56 10.37
C ALA A 13 -7.50 -11.34 9.47
N GLY A 14 -7.01 -10.71 8.42
CA GLY A 14 -6.03 -11.32 7.52
C GLY A 14 -5.38 -10.32 6.59
N ILE A 15 -4.16 -10.63 6.17
CA ILE A 15 -3.39 -9.88 5.19
C ILE A 15 -3.08 -10.76 3.98
N GLY A 16 -2.94 -10.16 2.82
CA GLY A 16 -2.63 -10.86 1.58
C GLY A 16 -1.91 -9.97 0.58
N HIS A 17 -1.14 -10.60 -0.31
CA HIS A 17 -0.34 -9.89 -1.30
C HIS A 17 -0.21 -10.70 -2.59
N THR A 18 -0.19 -10.03 -3.74
CA THR A 18 -0.05 -10.68 -5.05
C THR A 18 1.39 -10.83 -5.51
N ARG A 19 2.32 -10.19 -4.82
CA ARG A 19 3.77 -10.17 -5.07
C ARG A 19 4.18 -9.60 -6.44
N TRP A 20 4.85 -8.48 -6.42
CA TRP A 20 5.66 -7.97 -7.53
C TRP A 20 7.12 -7.98 -7.08
N ALA A 21 7.95 -8.89 -7.63
CA ALA A 21 9.30 -9.12 -7.15
C ALA A 21 10.23 -7.92 -7.45
N THR A 22 10.75 -7.29 -6.40
CA THR A 22 11.79 -6.25 -6.46
C THR A 22 13.13 -6.78 -5.93
N HIS A 23 13.10 -7.53 -4.82
CA HIS A 23 14.25 -8.17 -4.18
C HIS A 23 14.00 -9.66 -3.99
N GLY A 24 15.00 -10.49 -4.28
CA GLY A 24 14.94 -11.94 -4.19
C GLY A 24 14.19 -12.59 -5.36
N GLU A 25 14.50 -13.86 -5.61
CA GLU A 25 13.82 -14.65 -6.65
C GLU A 25 12.33 -14.83 -6.34
N PRO A 26 11.45 -14.91 -7.36
CA PRO A 26 10.04 -15.20 -7.16
C PRO A 26 9.83 -16.67 -6.77
N ASN A 27 9.87 -16.93 -5.47
CA ASN A 27 9.63 -18.25 -4.86
C ASN A 27 8.81 -18.09 -3.58
N ASP A 28 8.40 -19.21 -2.96
CA ASP A 28 7.55 -19.20 -1.76
C ASP A 28 8.23 -18.53 -0.55
N ILE A 29 9.55 -18.67 -0.41
CA ILE A 29 10.32 -18.10 0.70
C ILE A 29 10.35 -16.57 0.63
N ASN A 30 10.46 -16.02 -0.57
CA ASN A 30 10.48 -14.60 -0.82
C ASN A 30 9.08 -14.00 -1.06
N SER A 31 8.02 -14.77 -0.84
CA SER A 31 6.63 -14.30 -0.98
C SER A 31 6.11 -13.68 0.31
N HIS A 32 5.26 -12.67 0.17
CA HIS A 32 4.50 -12.12 1.30
C HIS A 32 3.34 -13.03 1.70
N PRO A 33 2.92 -13.01 2.97
CA PRO A 33 3.45 -12.19 4.05
C PRO A 33 4.80 -12.70 4.56
N HIS A 34 5.66 -11.79 5.02
CA HIS A 34 6.85 -12.14 5.79
C HIS A 34 6.51 -12.24 7.27
N VAL A 35 7.05 -13.25 7.94
CA VAL A 35 6.77 -13.54 9.34
C VAL A 35 8.07 -13.38 10.13
N SER A 36 7.98 -12.76 11.29
CA SER A 36 9.10 -12.63 12.21
C SER A 36 9.55 -13.98 12.80
N GLN A 37 10.77 -14.08 13.28
CA GLN A 37 11.43 -15.33 13.69
C GLN A 37 10.61 -16.17 14.69
N ASN A 38 9.97 -15.53 15.67
CA ASN A 38 9.14 -16.22 16.65
C ASN A 38 7.64 -16.25 16.30
N GLY A 39 7.28 -15.80 15.11
CA GLY A 39 5.90 -15.85 14.62
C GLY A 39 4.96 -14.82 15.23
N LYS A 40 5.47 -13.79 15.91
CA LYS A 40 4.65 -12.76 16.54
C LYS A 40 4.06 -11.77 15.56
N VAL A 41 4.82 -11.38 14.55
CA VAL A 41 4.45 -10.37 13.57
C VAL A 41 4.45 -10.97 12.19
N ALA A 42 3.42 -10.68 11.42
CA ALA A 42 3.40 -10.93 9.98
C ALA A 42 3.04 -9.65 9.23
N LEU A 43 3.69 -9.40 8.09
CA LEU A 43 3.43 -8.21 7.29
C LEU A 43 3.43 -8.47 5.79
N VAL A 44 2.69 -7.62 5.09
CA VAL A 44 2.77 -7.43 3.65
C VAL A 44 3.29 -6.03 3.37
N HIS A 45 4.05 -5.86 2.29
CA HIS A 45 4.74 -4.62 1.96
C HIS A 45 4.72 -4.35 0.46
N ASN A 46 4.36 -3.12 0.11
CA ASN A 46 4.60 -2.52 -1.19
C ASN A 46 5.61 -1.40 -1.02
N GLY A 47 6.68 -1.42 -1.80
CA GLY A 47 7.75 -0.42 -1.77
C GLY A 47 9.13 -1.05 -1.68
N ILE A 48 10.10 -0.27 -1.22
CA ILE A 48 11.50 -0.68 -1.05
C ILE A 48 12.06 -0.04 0.22
N ILE A 49 12.65 -0.84 1.10
CA ILE A 49 13.41 -0.37 2.26
C ILE A 49 14.87 -0.22 1.85
N GLU A 50 15.30 1.01 1.64
CA GLU A 50 16.61 1.31 1.05
C GLU A 50 17.77 0.93 1.97
N ASN A 51 17.61 1.13 3.28
CA ASN A 51 18.62 0.80 4.28
C ASN A 51 18.48 -0.61 4.89
N TYR A 52 17.81 -1.55 4.17
CA TYR A 52 17.51 -2.89 4.69
C TYR A 52 18.77 -3.69 5.08
N LEU A 53 19.89 -3.50 4.37
CA LEU A 53 21.14 -4.21 4.68
C LEU A 53 21.70 -3.81 6.04
N GLU A 54 21.72 -2.51 6.36
CA GLU A 54 22.17 -2.00 7.65
C GLU A 54 21.33 -2.55 8.81
N ILE A 55 20.00 -2.54 8.62
CA ILE A 55 19.08 -3.06 9.63
C ILE A 55 19.23 -4.57 9.78
N ARG A 56 19.45 -5.29 8.69
CA ARG A 56 19.71 -6.73 8.70
C ARG A 56 20.96 -7.06 9.50
N GLU A 57 22.09 -6.40 9.22
CA GLU A 57 23.35 -6.58 9.95
C GLU A 57 23.14 -6.32 11.46
N PHE A 58 22.48 -5.23 11.82
CA PHE A 58 22.15 -4.93 13.21
C PHE A 58 21.33 -6.06 13.88
N LEU A 59 20.32 -6.59 13.20
CA LEU A 59 19.46 -7.64 13.75
C LEU A 59 20.19 -8.98 13.83
N GLU A 60 21.06 -9.31 12.88
CA GLU A 60 21.92 -10.50 12.89
C GLU A 60 22.90 -10.46 14.09
N GLU A 61 23.46 -9.28 14.44
CA GLU A 61 24.26 -9.08 15.65
C GLU A 61 23.45 -9.32 16.94
N LYS A 62 22.12 -9.13 16.90
CA LYS A 62 21.20 -9.45 18.01
C LYS A 62 20.75 -10.91 18.02
N GLY A 63 21.22 -11.73 17.07
CA GLY A 63 20.92 -13.15 16.98
C GLY A 63 19.66 -13.48 16.16
N VAL A 64 19.10 -12.52 15.44
CA VAL A 64 17.97 -12.74 14.54
C VAL A 64 18.43 -13.49 13.29
N GLN A 65 17.69 -14.51 12.90
CA GLN A 65 17.94 -15.29 11.69
C GLN A 65 16.93 -14.91 10.60
N PHE A 66 17.45 -14.65 9.41
CA PHE A 66 16.64 -14.34 8.23
C PHE A 66 16.44 -15.57 7.36
N THR A 67 15.26 -15.70 6.79
CA THR A 67 14.90 -16.81 5.90
C THR A 67 14.84 -16.37 4.45
N SER A 68 14.40 -15.16 4.19
CA SER A 68 14.25 -14.63 2.83
C SER A 68 15.39 -13.69 2.41
N GLN A 69 15.38 -13.36 1.14
CA GLN A 69 16.30 -12.39 0.53
C GLN A 69 15.65 -11.01 0.35
N THR A 70 14.46 -10.81 0.92
CA THR A 70 13.70 -9.59 0.71
C THR A 70 14.06 -8.51 1.73
N ASP A 71 13.92 -7.27 1.32
CA ASP A 71 13.96 -6.11 2.20
C ASP A 71 12.78 -6.08 3.19
N SER A 72 11.66 -6.69 2.83
CA SER A 72 10.43 -6.70 3.63
C SER A 72 10.53 -7.53 4.90
N GLU A 73 11.25 -8.66 4.89
CA GLU A 73 11.45 -9.49 6.09
C GLU A 73 12.15 -8.71 7.21
N VAL A 74 13.05 -7.78 6.83
CA VAL A 74 13.76 -6.94 7.78
C VAL A 74 12.81 -6.16 8.69
N VAL A 75 11.69 -5.68 8.12
CA VAL A 75 10.68 -4.93 8.87
C VAL A 75 9.94 -5.83 9.85
N ALA A 76 9.58 -7.07 9.45
CA ALA A 76 8.94 -8.03 10.36
C ALA A 76 9.82 -8.35 11.57
N GLN A 77 11.10 -8.59 11.31
CA GLN A 77 12.10 -8.89 12.35
C GLN A 77 12.35 -7.69 13.27
N LEU A 78 12.44 -6.48 12.69
CA LEU A 78 12.66 -5.26 13.45
C LEU A 78 11.45 -4.92 14.35
N LEU A 79 10.22 -5.13 13.87
CA LEU A 79 9.01 -4.97 14.67
C LEU A 79 9.01 -5.91 15.88
N GLU A 80 9.33 -7.19 15.68
CA GLU A 80 9.39 -8.13 16.79
C GLU A 80 10.52 -7.79 17.76
N TYR A 81 11.68 -7.35 17.27
CA TYR A 81 12.77 -6.88 18.11
C TYR A 81 12.33 -5.68 18.97
N CYS A 82 11.65 -4.69 18.37
CA CYS A 82 11.15 -3.52 19.09
C CYS A 82 10.11 -3.90 20.16
N LEU A 83 9.21 -4.86 19.87
CA LEU A 83 8.23 -5.36 20.86
C LEU A 83 8.88 -6.01 22.10
N GLY A 84 10.16 -6.39 22.02
CA GLY A 84 10.92 -6.93 23.13
C GLY A 84 11.63 -5.87 24.01
N LEU A 85 11.52 -4.59 23.67
CA LEU A 85 12.15 -3.50 24.40
C LEU A 85 11.24 -3.00 25.54
N ASP A 86 11.84 -2.66 26.68
CA ASP A 86 11.11 -2.23 27.89
C ASP A 86 10.29 -0.94 27.69
N GLU A 87 10.70 -0.08 26.77
CA GLU A 87 10.02 1.17 26.41
C GLU A 87 8.84 1.01 25.45
N VAL A 88 8.65 -0.17 24.85
CA VAL A 88 7.59 -0.45 23.89
C VAL A 88 6.46 -1.21 24.59
N HIS A 89 5.27 -0.60 24.62
CA HIS A 89 4.15 -1.12 25.38
C HIS A 89 3.04 -1.73 24.51
N CYS A 90 3.03 -1.42 23.22
CA CYS A 90 2.04 -1.92 22.26
C CYS A 90 2.62 -1.97 20.85
N MET A 91 1.88 -2.60 19.93
CA MET A 91 2.27 -2.70 18.53
C MET A 91 2.42 -1.34 17.85
N GLN A 92 1.60 -0.36 18.22
CA GLN A 92 1.68 0.99 17.68
C GLN A 92 3.02 1.67 18.03
N ASP A 93 3.50 1.52 19.27
CA ASP A 93 4.81 2.05 19.68
C ASP A 93 5.94 1.42 18.87
N ALA A 94 5.89 0.09 18.69
CA ALA A 94 6.85 -0.64 17.86
C ALA A 94 6.85 -0.14 16.42
N ILE A 95 5.67 0.11 15.84
CA ILE A 95 5.54 0.64 14.47
C ILE A 95 6.24 2.00 14.39
N TYR A 96 5.95 2.96 15.26
CA TYR A 96 6.61 4.26 15.21
C TYR A 96 8.12 4.16 15.34
N MET A 97 8.62 3.32 16.25
CA MET A 97 10.06 3.10 16.40
C MET A 97 10.69 2.56 15.11
N VAL A 98 10.01 1.65 14.42
CA VAL A 98 10.46 1.11 13.13
C VAL A 98 10.40 2.19 12.04
N LEU A 99 9.29 2.95 11.93
CA LEU A 99 9.13 3.99 10.91
C LEU A 99 10.20 5.10 11.01
N HIS A 100 10.69 5.39 12.22
CA HIS A 100 11.79 6.33 12.41
C HIS A 100 13.17 5.78 11.99
N ARG A 101 13.30 4.47 11.81
CA ARG A 101 14.56 3.81 11.51
C ARG A 101 14.71 3.39 10.06
N ILE A 102 13.60 3.10 9.40
CA ILE A 102 13.61 2.66 7.99
C ILE A 102 13.67 3.85 7.05
N GLU A 103 14.34 3.66 5.91
CA GLU A 103 14.42 4.63 4.82
C GLU A 103 13.79 4.01 3.57
N GLY A 104 13.16 4.87 2.73
CA GLY A 104 12.54 4.46 1.48
C GLY A 104 11.03 4.60 1.45
N ALA A 105 10.41 4.01 0.43
CA ALA A 105 8.96 4.03 0.22
C ALA A 105 8.32 2.74 0.76
N TYR A 106 7.18 2.88 1.44
CA TYR A 106 6.47 1.72 1.98
C TYR A 106 4.96 1.93 2.10
N ALA A 107 4.23 0.83 1.93
CA ALA A 107 2.86 0.65 2.39
C ALA A 107 2.76 -0.74 3.04
N PHE A 108 2.49 -0.74 4.34
CA PHE A 108 2.44 -1.94 5.17
C PHE A 108 1.01 -2.32 5.54
N GLY A 109 0.75 -3.64 5.54
CA GLY A 109 -0.32 -4.25 6.29
C GLY A 109 0.28 -5.24 7.28
N ILE A 110 0.03 -5.06 8.58
CA ILE A 110 0.71 -5.74 9.67
C ILE A 110 -0.33 -6.40 10.59
N VAL A 111 -0.07 -7.63 11.00
CA VAL A 111 -0.82 -8.34 12.03
C VAL A 111 0.12 -8.80 13.14
N CYS A 112 -0.37 -8.79 14.38
CA CYS A 112 0.35 -9.23 15.56
C CYS A 112 -0.41 -10.37 16.25
N ALA A 113 0.29 -11.44 16.61
CA ALA A 113 -0.31 -12.59 17.29
C ALA A 113 -0.88 -12.25 18.67
N ASP A 114 -0.30 -11.26 19.35
CA ASP A 114 -0.75 -10.80 20.65
C ASP A 114 -2.01 -9.90 20.56
N GLU A 115 -2.37 -9.43 19.34
CA GLU A 115 -3.53 -8.57 19.07
C GLU A 115 -4.32 -9.10 17.85
N PRO A 116 -4.94 -10.31 17.95
CA PRO A 116 -5.46 -11.04 16.79
C PRO A 116 -6.66 -10.38 16.09
N ASP A 117 -7.37 -9.47 16.79
CA ASP A 117 -8.55 -8.76 16.26
C ASP A 117 -8.18 -7.41 15.63
N ARG A 118 -6.88 -7.12 15.48
CA ARG A 118 -6.37 -5.86 14.96
C ARG A 118 -5.45 -6.08 13.78
N LEU A 119 -5.53 -5.13 12.87
CA LEU A 119 -4.62 -4.98 11.75
C LEU A 119 -4.06 -3.56 11.79
N TYR A 120 -2.79 -3.40 11.50
CA TYR A 120 -2.13 -2.12 11.43
C TYR A 120 -1.73 -1.81 9.99
N ALA A 121 -1.79 -0.54 9.65
CA ALA A 121 -1.35 -0.04 8.36
C ALA A 121 -0.45 1.18 8.56
N ALA A 122 0.57 1.31 7.74
CA ALA A 122 1.42 2.51 7.69
C ALA A 122 1.91 2.73 6.27
N ARG A 123 2.10 3.99 5.88
CA ARG A 123 2.57 4.30 4.53
C ARG A 123 3.50 5.51 4.47
N LYS A 124 4.39 5.50 3.46
CA LYS A 124 5.17 6.63 2.97
C LYS A 124 5.50 6.42 1.50
N ASP A 125 5.21 7.41 0.65
CA ASP A 125 5.53 7.41 -0.79
C ASP A 125 4.97 6.23 -1.61
N ALA A 126 4.13 5.38 -1.01
CA ALA A 126 3.46 4.26 -1.65
C ALA A 126 1.92 4.33 -1.40
N PRO A 127 1.07 3.95 -2.36
CA PRO A 127 -0.37 4.08 -2.19
C PRO A 127 -0.91 3.11 -1.14
N LEU A 128 -1.75 3.63 -0.24
CA LEU A 128 -2.53 2.85 0.72
C LEU A 128 -3.82 3.58 1.06
N LEU A 129 -4.92 2.85 1.07
CA LEU A 129 -6.23 3.38 1.39
C LEU A 129 -6.96 2.47 2.39
N LEU A 130 -7.87 3.08 3.11
CA LEU A 130 -8.73 2.50 4.11
C LEU A 130 -10.13 2.34 3.52
N GLY A 131 -10.79 1.22 3.81
CA GLY A 131 -12.16 0.97 3.39
C GLY A 131 -13.06 0.74 4.58
N TYR A 132 -14.20 1.44 4.62
CA TYR A 132 -15.17 1.40 5.70
C TYR A 132 -16.39 0.58 5.25
N GLY A 133 -16.58 -0.58 5.86
CA GLY A 133 -17.71 -1.47 5.60
C GLY A 133 -18.61 -1.60 6.82
N ASP A 134 -19.75 -2.28 6.65
CA ASP A 134 -20.66 -2.58 7.74
C ASP A 134 -20.14 -3.80 8.53
N GLY A 135 -19.66 -3.56 9.76
CA GLY A 135 -19.06 -4.59 10.61
C GLY A 135 -17.74 -5.17 10.10
N CYS A 136 -17.08 -4.49 9.16
CA CYS A 136 -15.78 -4.87 8.64
C CYS A 136 -15.00 -3.65 8.13
N SER A 137 -13.68 -3.73 8.23
CA SER A 137 -12.78 -2.65 7.78
C SER A 137 -11.68 -3.23 6.90
N PHE A 138 -11.17 -2.45 5.98
CA PHE A 138 -10.23 -2.91 4.96
C PHE A 138 -9.04 -1.96 4.81
N ILE A 139 -7.93 -2.54 4.36
CA ILE A 139 -6.82 -1.79 3.75
C ILE A 139 -6.56 -2.33 2.35
N ALA A 140 -6.16 -1.47 1.44
CA ALA A 140 -5.75 -1.87 0.09
C ALA A 140 -4.78 -0.85 -0.52
N SER A 141 -3.95 -1.31 -1.44
CA SER A 141 -3.12 -0.43 -2.27
C SER A 141 -3.87 0.18 -3.44
N ASP A 142 -5.02 -0.39 -3.81
CA ASP A 142 -5.86 0.08 -4.92
C ASP A 142 -7.34 -0.10 -4.58
N VAL A 143 -8.16 0.89 -4.94
CA VAL A 143 -9.59 0.91 -4.66
C VAL A 143 -10.35 -0.22 -5.36
N THR A 144 -9.86 -0.71 -6.49
CA THR A 144 -10.49 -1.82 -7.23
C THR A 144 -10.59 -3.10 -6.42
N ALA A 145 -9.67 -3.29 -5.45
CA ALA A 145 -9.72 -4.42 -4.53
C ALA A 145 -10.90 -4.33 -3.55
N LEU A 146 -11.36 -3.12 -3.22
CA LEU A 146 -12.38 -2.87 -2.21
C LEU A 146 -13.79 -2.67 -2.77
N ILE A 147 -13.93 -2.23 -4.01
CA ILE A 147 -15.17 -1.72 -4.60
C ILE A 147 -16.35 -2.71 -4.53
N LYS A 148 -16.07 -4.02 -4.42
CA LYS A 148 -17.09 -5.08 -4.24
C LYS A 148 -17.55 -5.22 -2.78
N HIS A 149 -16.82 -4.67 -1.84
CA HIS A 149 -17.06 -4.77 -0.40
C HIS A 149 -17.52 -3.46 0.20
N THR A 150 -16.88 -2.37 -0.17
CA THR A 150 -17.22 -1.02 0.23
C THR A 150 -16.84 -0.01 -0.84
N ARG A 151 -17.58 1.10 -0.88
CA ARG A 151 -17.29 2.27 -1.70
C ARG A 151 -16.91 3.49 -0.88
N ASP A 152 -17.01 3.39 0.44
CA ASP A 152 -16.59 4.40 1.39
C ASP A 152 -15.13 4.18 1.73
N VAL A 153 -14.26 5.08 1.29
CA VAL A 153 -12.81 4.96 1.41
C VAL A 153 -12.17 6.24 1.91
N ALA A 154 -11.02 6.12 2.53
CA ALA A 154 -10.15 7.25 2.85
C ALA A 154 -8.71 6.94 2.45
N TYR A 155 -8.00 7.92 1.92
CA TYR A 155 -6.60 7.78 1.55
C TYR A 155 -5.70 8.15 2.73
N MET A 156 -4.72 7.30 3.03
CA MET A 156 -3.70 7.61 4.02
C MET A 156 -2.69 8.61 3.46
N ASN A 157 -2.21 9.52 4.32
CA ASN A 157 -1.09 10.39 4.03
C ASN A 157 0.23 9.75 4.46
N ASP A 158 1.36 10.32 4.02
CA ASP A 158 2.68 9.87 4.42
C ASP A 158 2.90 10.05 5.93
N GLY A 159 3.48 9.03 6.57
CA GLY A 159 3.74 9.02 8.00
C GLY A 159 2.55 8.64 8.88
N GLU A 160 1.35 8.51 8.31
CA GLU A 160 0.19 8.07 9.08
C GLU A 160 0.27 6.57 9.41
N VAL A 161 -0.25 6.23 10.59
CA VAL A 161 -0.46 4.86 11.07
C VAL A 161 -1.95 4.65 11.32
N ALA A 162 -2.52 3.58 10.79
CA ALA A 162 -3.91 3.21 11.03
C ALA A 162 -4.00 1.93 11.86
N LEU A 163 -4.88 1.93 12.85
CA LEU A 163 -5.33 0.77 13.60
C LEU A 163 -6.71 0.39 13.05
N VAL A 164 -6.82 -0.80 12.52
CA VAL A 164 -7.99 -1.30 11.80
C VAL A 164 -8.57 -2.50 12.54
N SER A 165 -9.85 -2.46 12.83
CA SER A 165 -10.59 -3.53 13.49
C SER A 165 -11.98 -3.71 12.86
N ALA A 166 -12.74 -4.69 13.33
CA ALA A 166 -14.14 -4.85 12.93
C ALA A 166 -15.02 -3.67 13.38
N ASP A 167 -14.67 -3.04 14.50
CA ASP A 167 -15.42 -1.92 15.08
C ASP A 167 -15.14 -0.58 14.39
N GLY A 168 -14.10 -0.50 13.55
CA GLY A 168 -13.74 0.70 12.80
C GLY A 168 -12.25 0.91 12.64
N ILE A 169 -11.91 2.09 12.16
CA ILE A 169 -10.54 2.50 11.83
C ILE A 169 -10.18 3.75 12.62
N GLN A 170 -9.05 3.74 13.29
CA GLN A 170 -8.44 4.90 13.92
C GLN A 170 -7.14 5.24 13.18
N VAL A 171 -6.95 6.50 12.84
CA VAL A 171 -5.75 6.97 12.15
C VAL A 171 -5.01 7.94 13.04
N PHE A 172 -3.69 7.85 13.00
CA PHE A 172 -2.78 8.69 13.77
C PHE A 172 -1.71 9.26 12.85
N ASP A 173 -1.27 10.47 13.13
CA ASP A 173 -0.17 11.12 12.40
C ASP A 173 1.21 10.55 12.82
N GLU A 174 2.26 11.11 12.25
CA GLU A 174 3.67 10.74 12.55
C GLU A 174 4.09 10.98 14.01
N TYR A 175 3.30 11.77 14.76
CA TYR A 175 3.51 12.07 16.19
C TYR A 175 2.58 11.26 17.11
N GLY A 176 1.80 10.33 16.55
CA GLY A 176 0.84 9.54 17.30
C GLY A 176 -0.43 10.30 17.71
N GLN A 177 -0.72 11.47 17.12
CA GLN A 177 -1.94 12.19 17.38
C GLN A 177 -3.07 11.67 16.48
N PRO A 178 -4.30 11.50 17.02
CA PRO A 178 -5.43 11.03 16.21
C PRO A 178 -5.78 12.03 15.11
N VAL A 179 -6.07 11.49 13.92
CA VAL A 179 -6.44 12.24 12.71
C VAL A 179 -7.81 11.80 12.25
N GLU A 180 -8.70 12.74 12.00
CA GLU A 180 -9.95 12.48 11.29
C GLU A 180 -9.68 12.46 9.78
N LYS A 181 -10.15 11.40 9.11
CA LYS A 181 -9.98 11.27 7.65
C LYS A 181 -11.22 11.76 6.91
N GLU A 182 -10.98 12.47 5.83
CA GLU A 182 -12.03 12.78 4.87
C GLU A 182 -12.38 11.53 4.07
N HIS A 183 -13.66 11.16 4.08
CA HIS A 183 -14.18 10.03 3.35
C HIS A 183 -14.50 10.40 1.91
N SER A 184 -14.12 9.54 1.00
CA SER A 184 -14.44 9.63 -0.43
C SER A 184 -15.35 8.48 -0.83
N TYR A 185 -16.45 8.79 -1.52
CA TYR A 185 -17.33 7.76 -2.06
C TYR A 185 -16.93 7.44 -3.50
N VAL A 186 -16.64 6.17 -3.77
CA VAL A 186 -16.26 5.68 -5.10
C VAL A 186 -17.52 5.38 -5.91
N ASP A 187 -17.82 6.21 -6.90
CA ASP A 187 -19.01 6.13 -7.74
C ASP A 187 -18.81 5.37 -9.06
N TRP A 188 -17.57 4.94 -9.34
CA TRP A 188 -17.30 4.23 -10.60
C TRP A 188 -18.06 2.92 -10.68
N ASP A 189 -18.35 2.53 -11.92
CA ASP A 189 -18.98 1.25 -12.20
C ASP A 189 -17.98 0.10 -11.92
N VAL A 190 -18.45 -0.92 -11.20
CA VAL A 190 -17.71 -2.18 -10.96
C VAL A 190 -17.27 -2.82 -12.27
N SER A 191 -18.02 -2.60 -13.37
CA SER A 191 -17.66 -3.09 -14.70
C SER A 191 -16.31 -2.55 -15.20
N ALA A 192 -15.88 -1.36 -14.73
CA ALA A 192 -14.55 -0.83 -15.04
C ALA A 192 -13.43 -1.66 -14.39
N ALA A 193 -13.69 -2.22 -13.22
CA ALA A 193 -12.76 -3.11 -12.51
C ALA A 193 -12.80 -4.56 -13.01
N GLU A 194 -13.69 -4.89 -13.94
CA GLU A 194 -13.82 -6.22 -14.54
C GLU A 194 -13.14 -6.30 -15.91
N LYS A 195 -12.79 -7.51 -16.33
CA LYS A 195 -12.13 -7.71 -17.63
C LYS A 195 -13.00 -7.33 -18.84
N GLY A 196 -14.31 -7.08 -18.67
CA GLY A 196 -15.20 -6.63 -19.73
C GLY A 196 -15.27 -7.57 -20.94
N GLY A 197 -15.14 -8.89 -20.71
CA GLY A 197 -15.13 -9.89 -21.79
C GLY A 197 -13.74 -10.17 -22.39
N TYR A 198 -12.70 -9.44 -21.98
CA TYR A 198 -11.34 -9.69 -22.42
C TYR A 198 -10.66 -10.80 -21.59
N PRO A 199 -9.77 -11.63 -22.17
CA PRO A 199 -9.08 -12.69 -21.44
C PRO A 199 -8.11 -12.17 -20.38
N HIS A 200 -7.52 -10.98 -20.61
CA HIS A 200 -6.52 -10.35 -19.75
C HIS A 200 -6.82 -8.86 -19.56
N PHE A 201 -6.52 -8.29 -18.39
CA PHE A 201 -6.66 -6.86 -18.11
C PHE A 201 -5.80 -6.01 -19.05
N MET A 202 -4.53 -6.37 -19.24
CA MET A 202 -3.65 -5.66 -20.18
C MET A 202 -4.24 -5.58 -21.59
N PHE A 203 -4.87 -6.64 -22.08
CA PHE A 203 -5.51 -6.62 -23.39
C PHE A 203 -6.72 -5.68 -23.43
N LYS A 204 -7.53 -5.66 -22.36
CA LYS A 204 -8.61 -4.67 -22.17
C LYS A 204 -8.06 -3.25 -22.25
N GLU A 205 -7.02 -2.95 -21.45
CA GLU A 205 -6.38 -1.63 -21.38
C GLU A 205 -5.81 -1.19 -22.74
N ILE A 206 -5.17 -2.09 -23.47
CA ILE A 206 -4.70 -1.82 -24.85
C ILE A 206 -5.87 -1.41 -25.76
N MET A 207 -7.00 -2.11 -25.68
CA MET A 207 -8.17 -1.83 -26.52
C MET A 207 -8.92 -0.57 -26.07
N GLU A 208 -8.81 -0.17 -24.81
CA GLU A 208 -9.42 1.05 -24.26
C GLU A 208 -8.58 2.33 -24.52
N GLN A 209 -7.31 2.21 -24.92
CA GLN A 209 -6.44 3.37 -25.16
C GLN A 209 -7.03 4.45 -26.08
N PRO A 210 -7.67 4.14 -27.21
CA PRO A 210 -8.25 5.18 -28.07
C PRO A 210 -9.31 6.02 -27.35
N GLU A 211 -10.13 5.39 -26.50
CA GLU A 211 -11.13 6.08 -25.72
C GLU A 211 -10.53 6.85 -24.55
N ALA A 212 -9.55 6.28 -23.87
CA ALA A 212 -8.81 6.95 -22.80
C ALA A 212 -8.11 8.23 -23.31
N VAL A 213 -7.43 8.14 -24.44
CA VAL A 213 -6.81 9.29 -25.11
C VAL A 213 -7.86 10.35 -25.48
N ARG A 214 -8.99 9.94 -26.04
CA ARG A 214 -10.08 10.86 -26.39
C ARG A 214 -10.61 11.57 -25.16
N LYS A 215 -10.92 10.85 -24.08
CA LYS A 215 -11.40 11.42 -22.81
C LYS A 215 -10.38 12.39 -22.18
N THR A 216 -9.09 12.11 -22.34
CA THR A 216 -8.03 12.96 -21.82
C THR A 216 -7.87 14.25 -22.64
N ILE A 217 -7.91 14.16 -23.97
CA ILE A 217 -7.60 15.29 -24.86
C ILE A 217 -8.83 16.16 -25.12
N SER A 218 -10.00 15.56 -25.40
CA SER A 218 -11.17 16.32 -25.86
C SER A 218 -11.62 17.44 -24.92
N PRO A 219 -11.65 17.27 -23.59
CA PRO A 219 -12.03 18.35 -22.69
C PRO A 219 -11.03 19.53 -22.68
N ARG A 220 -9.79 19.28 -23.13
CA ARG A 220 -8.70 20.26 -23.18
C ARG A 220 -8.58 20.99 -24.52
N ILE A 221 -9.43 20.65 -25.48
CA ILE A 221 -9.50 21.36 -26.77
C ILE A 221 -10.72 22.27 -26.74
N LYS A 222 -10.51 23.57 -26.63
CA LYS A 222 -11.56 24.60 -26.68
C LYS A 222 -11.28 25.51 -27.87
N GLU A 223 -12.23 25.62 -28.82
CA GLU A 223 -12.11 26.45 -30.01
C GLU A 223 -10.86 26.20 -30.86
N GLY A 224 -10.38 24.94 -30.89
CA GLY A 224 -9.16 24.56 -31.63
C GLY A 224 -7.85 24.87 -30.93
N GLN A 225 -7.89 25.36 -29.69
CA GLN A 225 -6.72 25.61 -28.85
C GLN A 225 -6.66 24.62 -27.69
N ILE A 226 -5.44 24.32 -27.22
CA ILE A 226 -5.24 23.49 -26.05
C ILE A 226 -5.31 24.41 -24.82
N VAL A 227 -6.22 24.08 -23.89
CA VAL A 227 -6.45 24.83 -22.66
C VAL A 227 -6.29 23.91 -21.45
N PHE A 228 -5.50 24.33 -20.48
CA PHE A 228 -5.37 23.70 -19.17
C PHE A 228 -6.02 24.61 -18.15
N ASP A 229 -7.17 24.21 -17.60
CA ASP A 229 -7.93 25.07 -16.66
C ASP A 229 -7.19 25.31 -15.33
N GLU A 230 -6.26 24.40 -14.97
CA GLU A 230 -5.51 24.43 -13.70
C GLU A 230 -4.05 24.93 -13.86
N LEU A 231 -3.59 25.15 -15.09
CA LEU A 231 -2.22 25.57 -15.37
C LEU A 231 -2.20 26.87 -16.16
N SER A 232 -1.55 27.89 -15.63
CA SER A 232 -1.30 29.15 -16.33
C SER A 232 -0.09 28.99 -17.27
N LEU A 233 -0.25 28.27 -18.36
CA LEU A 233 0.77 28.12 -19.40
C LEU A 233 0.37 29.04 -20.57
N ASP A 234 1.00 30.20 -20.65
CA ASP A 234 0.84 31.07 -21.80
C ASP A 234 1.73 30.66 -22.99
N GLU A 235 1.41 31.20 -24.16
CA GLU A 235 2.10 30.85 -25.39
C GLU A 235 3.58 31.22 -25.37
N ASP A 236 3.93 32.33 -24.70
CA ASP A 236 5.32 32.81 -24.61
C ASP A 236 6.14 31.90 -23.70
N PHE A 237 5.55 31.41 -22.59
CA PHE A 237 6.17 30.40 -21.73
C PHE A 237 6.45 29.13 -22.51
N ILE A 238 5.46 28.60 -23.24
CA ILE A 238 5.60 27.36 -24.02
C ILE A 238 6.66 27.52 -25.12
N ARG A 239 6.69 28.66 -25.82
CA ARG A 239 7.70 28.94 -26.86
C ARG A 239 9.11 29.16 -26.31
N GLY A 240 9.21 29.55 -25.04
CA GLY A 240 10.49 29.72 -24.33
C GLY A 240 11.09 28.43 -23.77
N LEU A 241 10.40 27.29 -23.88
CA LEU A 241 10.91 26.02 -23.36
C LEU A 241 12.01 25.44 -24.26
N ASP A 242 13.20 25.26 -23.71
CA ASP A 242 14.31 24.56 -24.38
C ASP A 242 14.16 23.03 -24.28
N ARG A 243 13.57 22.52 -23.21
CA ARG A 243 13.44 21.08 -22.93
C ARG A 243 12.21 20.78 -22.09
N ILE A 244 11.65 19.61 -22.33
CA ILE A 244 10.59 19.01 -21.51
C ILE A 244 11.09 17.66 -21.02
N PHE A 245 11.05 17.42 -19.72
CA PHE A 245 11.32 16.13 -19.12
C PHE A 245 10.00 15.51 -18.70
N ILE A 246 9.72 14.28 -19.17
CA ILE A 246 8.56 13.49 -18.76
C ILE A 246 9.11 12.37 -17.89
N VAL A 247 8.66 12.34 -16.63
CA VAL A 247 9.02 11.30 -15.67
C VAL A 247 7.72 10.60 -15.25
N ALA A 248 7.72 9.28 -15.37
CA ALA A 248 6.54 8.47 -15.02
C ALA A 248 6.99 7.12 -14.46
N CYS A 249 6.17 6.56 -13.56
CA CYS A 249 6.22 5.15 -13.17
C CYS A 249 5.06 4.44 -13.85
N GLY A 250 5.32 3.31 -14.45
CA GLY A 250 4.32 2.47 -15.08
C GLY A 250 4.69 2.05 -16.49
N SER A 251 3.93 1.13 -16.98
CA SER A 251 4.05 0.56 -18.33
C SER A 251 3.16 1.29 -19.32
#